data_3337272da379ff3c6f3f2fea1c195f7b
#
_entry.id   3337272da379ff3c6f3f2fea1c195f7b
#
_cell.length_a   1.000
_cell.length_b   1.000
_cell.length_c   1.000
_cell.angle_alpha   90.00
_cell.angle_beta   90.00
_cell.angle_gamma   90.00
#
_symmetry.space_group_name_H-M   'P 1'
#
loop_
_entity.id
_entity.type
_entity.pdbx_description
1 polymer ?
#
loop_
_entity_poly.entity_id
_entity_poly.type
_entity_poly.pdbx_seq_one_letter_code
_entity_poly.pdbx_strand_id
1 'polypeptide(L)'
;VQHYLATANGTEIEMRQLELLVHAMKGTQLPEEIIADLSKRSSELNLLFNTYMPEVDGKAYSANDIRNVLMNSRDNELREKVWYASKEVGKVVEKDLLELVKKRNEAARLLGYDNHHEMGFALQELDRDEVFTLFQQLIEQSDEAYRAMKQELDERLATQFGITAEEIRPWHY
;
A
#
# COMPACT_ATOMS: atom_id res chain seq x y z
N VAL A 1 -9.24 -12.44 27.56
CA VAL A 1 -9.89 -11.12 27.39
C VAL A 1 -11.35 -11.31 26.96
N GLN A 2 -11.67 -12.10 25.89
CA GLN A 2 -13.06 -12.33 25.44
C GLN A 2 -13.98 -12.90 26.55
N HIS A 3 -13.48 -13.79 27.39
CA HIS A 3 -14.23 -14.32 28.54
C HIS A 3 -14.57 -13.21 29.56
N TYR A 4 -13.66 -12.28 29.78
CA TYR A 4 -13.89 -11.14 30.68
C TYR A 4 -14.90 -10.16 30.09
N LEU A 5 -14.85 -9.90 28.77
CA LEU A 5 -15.84 -9.03 28.10
C LEU A 5 -17.27 -9.56 28.29
N ALA A 6 -17.47 -10.88 28.20
CA ALA A 6 -18.78 -11.51 28.34
C ALA A 6 -19.32 -11.53 29.80
N THR A 7 -18.46 -11.36 30.80
CA THR A 7 -18.79 -11.49 32.23
C THR A 7 -18.54 -10.20 33.03
N ALA A 8 -17.85 -9.21 32.46
CA ALA A 8 -17.52 -7.97 33.14
C ALA A 8 -18.76 -7.11 33.39
N ASN A 9 -18.82 -6.56 34.60
CA ASN A 9 -19.76 -5.50 34.97
C ASN A 9 -18.96 -4.23 35.24
N GLY A 10 -19.02 -3.29 34.31
CA GLY A 10 -18.29 -2.04 34.37
C GLY A 10 -19.14 -0.86 33.89
N THR A 11 -18.61 0.33 34.04
CA THR A 11 -19.16 1.51 33.37
C THR A 11 -19.04 1.40 31.86
N GLU A 12 -19.80 2.17 31.12
CA GLU A 12 -19.74 2.21 29.64
C GLU A 12 -18.31 2.41 29.11
N ILE A 13 -17.54 3.29 29.76
CA ILE A 13 -16.13 3.55 29.41
C ILE A 13 -15.26 2.31 29.63
N GLU A 14 -15.41 1.63 30.76
CA GLU A 14 -14.62 0.41 31.05
C GLU A 14 -14.97 -0.72 30.08
N MET A 15 -16.24 -0.90 29.76
CA MET A 15 -16.67 -1.88 28.76
C MET A 15 -16.10 -1.54 27.39
N ARG A 16 -16.12 -0.26 27.00
CA ARG A 16 -15.53 0.18 25.74
C ARG A 16 -14.01 -0.05 25.69
N GLN A 17 -13.31 0.18 26.77
CA GLN A 17 -11.86 -0.11 26.86
C GLN A 17 -11.57 -1.59 26.69
N LEU A 18 -12.39 -2.48 27.26
CA LEU A 18 -12.26 -3.93 27.08
C LEU A 18 -12.50 -4.36 25.63
N GLU A 19 -13.49 -3.80 24.95
CA GLU A 19 -13.73 -4.05 23.52
C GLU A 19 -12.52 -3.67 22.67
N LEU A 20 -11.98 -2.47 22.86
CA LEU A 20 -10.79 -2.00 22.15
C LEU A 20 -9.58 -2.90 22.42
N LEU A 21 -9.40 -3.40 23.65
CA LEU A 21 -8.36 -4.36 23.99
C LEU A 21 -8.56 -5.70 23.27
N VAL A 22 -9.81 -6.19 23.16
CA VAL A 22 -10.11 -7.41 22.39
C VAL A 22 -9.72 -7.22 20.94
N HIS A 23 -10.08 -6.10 20.31
CA HIS A 23 -9.72 -5.80 18.93
C HIS A 23 -8.20 -5.71 18.73
N ALA A 24 -7.51 -4.98 19.59
CA ALA A 24 -6.04 -4.83 19.55
C ALA A 24 -5.29 -6.18 19.69
N MET A 25 -5.85 -7.09 20.50
CA MET A 25 -5.24 -8.40 20.76
C MET A 25 -5.73 -9.51 19.83
N LYS A 26 -6.64 -9.21 18.89
CA LYS A 26 -7.23 -10.25 18.05
C LYS A 26 -6.19 -11.00 17.22
N GLY A 27 -5.23 -10.29 16.64
CA GLY A 27 -4.14 -10.88 15.86
C GLY A 27 -3.22 -11.79 16.68
N THR A 28 -3.10 -11.56 17.99
CA THR A 28 -2.27 -12.39 18.88
C THR A 28 -2.94 -13.70 19.31
N GLN A 29 -4.18 -13.93 18.92
CA GLN A 29 -4.92 -15.18 19.18
C GLN A 29 -4.63 -16.26 18.14
N LEU A 30 -3.85 -15.94 17.12
CA LEU A 30 -3.35 -16.93 16.16
C LEU A 30 -2.30 -17.86 16.82
N PRO A 31 -2.17 -19.11 16.35
CA PRO A 31 -1.05 -19.96 16.72
C PRO A 31 0.30 -19.28 16.48
N GLU A 32 1.23 -19.45 17.40
CA GLU A 32 2.55 -18.78 17.36
C GLU A 32 3.29 -19.06 16.04
N GLU A 33 3.18 -20.27 15.52
CA GLU A 33 3.77 -20.67 14.23
C GLU A 33 3.25 -19.83 13.06
N ILE A 34 1.95 -19.49 13.05
CA ILE A 34 1.35 -18.65 12.00
C ILE A 34 1.84 -17.22 12.13
N ILE A 35 1.91 -16.70 13.34
CA ILE A 35 2.41 -15.33 13.60
C ILE A 35 3.88 -15.24 13.13
N ALA A 36 4.70 -16.23 13.50
CA ALA A 36 6.11 -16.30 13.12
C ALA A 36 6.29 -16.39 11.60
N ASP A 37 5.51 -17.26 10.90
CA ASP A 37 5.56 -17.40 9.45
C ASP A 37 5.15 -16.10 8.73
N LEU A 38 4.06 -15.46 9.15
CA LEU A 38 3.60 -14.18 8.58
C LEU A 38 4.63 -13.06 8.78
N SER A 39 5.22 -12.98 9.98
CA SER A 39 6.25 -11.99 10.31
C SER A 39 7.51 -12.19 9.46
N LYS A 40 7.99 -13.45 9.37
CA LYS A 40 9.15 -13.81 8.57
C LYS A 40 8.95 -13.45 7.10
N ARG A 41 7.86 -13.93 6.48
CA ARG A 41 7.54 -13.65 5.07
C ARG A 41 7.42 -12.15 4.79
N SER A 42 6.76 -11.40 5.68
CA SER A 42 6.63 -9.96 5.55
C SER A 42 7.98 -9.25 5.60
N SER A 43 8.88 -9.69 6.50
CA SER A 43 10.23 -9.14 6.62
C SER A 43 11.11 -9.46 5.41
N GLU A 44 11.07 -10.72 4.93
CA GLU A 44 11.80 -11.15 3.73
C GLU A 44 11.33 -10.41 2.47
N LEU A 45 10.02 -10.24 2.29
CA LEU A 45 9.44 -9.49 1.19
C LEU A 45 9.86 -8.00 1.24
N ASN A 46 9.80 -7.38 2.42
CA ASN A 46 10.24 -6.00 2.60
C ASN A 46 11.73 -5.83 2.33
N LEU A 47 12.57 -6.80 2.76
CA LEU A 47 14.00 -6.77 2.46
C LEU A 47 14.24 -6.83 0.96
N LEU A 48 13.61 -7.79 0.27
CA LEU A 48 13.74 -7.98 -1.17
C LEU A 48 13.30 -6.73 -1.95
N PHE A 49 12.18 -6.12 -1.58
CA PHE A 49 11.68 -4.89 -2.18
C PHE A 49 12.63 -3.70 -1.95
N ASN A 50 13.09 -3.51 -0.70
CA ASN A 50 13.87 -2.33 -0.32
C ASN A 50 15.34 -2.42 -0.77
N THR A 51 15.86 -3.64 -1.00
CA THR A 51 17.23 -3.83 -1.48
C THR A 51 17.31 -3.98 -3.00
N TYR A 52 16.18 -3.96 -3.69
CA TYR A 52 16.17 -4.05 -5.14
C TYR A 52 16.89 -2.86 -5.78
N MET A 53 17.83 -3.16 -6.66
CA MET A 53 18.57 -2.18 -7.41
C MET A 53 18.50 -2.55 -8.90
N PRO A 54 17.67 -1.86 -9.69
CA PRO A 54 17.60 -2.08 -11.12
C PRO A 54 18.93 -1.67 -11.80
N GLU A 55 19.22 -2.34 -12.91
CA GLU A 55 20.35 -2.01 -13.77
C GLU A 55 19.84 -1.37 -15.08
N VAL A 56 20.43 -0.24 -15.46
CA VAL A 56 20.15 0.46 -16.71
C VAL A 56 21.47 0.78 -17.37
N ASP A 57 21.66 0.34 -18.62
CA ASP A 57 22.87 0.54 -19.42
C ASP A 57 24.17 0.13 -18.69
N GLY A 58 24.11 -0.99 -17.93
CA GLY A 58 25.24 -1.54 -17.19
C GLY A 58 25.56 -0.83 -15.85
N LYS A 59 24.70 0.09 -15.40
CA LYS A 59 24.81 0.78 -14.12
C LYS A 59 23.64 0.41 -13.21
N ALA A 60 23.95 0.02 -11.95
CA ALA A 60 22.96 -0.18 -10.93
C ALA A 60 22.47 1.16 -10.35
N TYR A 61 21.17 1.27 -10.10
CA TYR A 61 20.52 2.47 -9.56
C TYR A 61 19.86 2.15 -8.21
N SER A 62 20.29 2.84 -7.16
CA SER A 62 19.57 2.83 -5.90
C SER A 62 18.23 3.59 -6.00
N ALA A 63 17.32 3.42 -5.03
CA ALA A 63 16.09 4.19 -4.95
C ALA A 63 16.33 5.72 -4.95
N ASN A 64 17.42 6.17 -4.32
CA ASN A 64 17.82 7.58 -4.32
C ASN A 64 18.36 8.03 -5.68
N ASP A 65 19.11 7.19 -6.38
CA ASP A 65 19.58 7.51 -7.75
C ASP A 65 18.40 7.64 -8.71
N ILE A 66 17.43 6.71 -8.63
CA ILE A 66 16.19 6.76 -9.41
C ILE A 66 15.46 8.08 -9.16
N ARG A 67 15.23 8.41 -7.88
CA ARG A 67 14.58 9.68 -7.49
C ARG A 67 15.34 10.88 -8.04
N ASN A 68 16.67 10.88 -7.92
CA ASN A 68 17.52 11.99 -8.41
C ASN A 68 17.40 12.16 -9.92
N VAL A 69 17.40 11.06 -10.69
CA VAL A 69 17.18 11.12 -12.15
C VAL A 69 15.80 11.70 -12.46
N LEU A 70 14.74 11.18 -11.81
CA LEU A 70 13.37 11.62 -12.06
C LEU A 70 13.11 13.07 -11.61
N MET A 71 13.83 13.59 -10.64
CA MET A 71 13.70 14.99 -10.20
C MET A 71 14.51 15.98 -11.04
N ASN A 72 15.71 15.60 -11.48
CA ASN A 72 16.70 16.56 -11.97
C ASN A 72 17.10 16.36 -13.43
N SER A 73 16.95 15.15 -13.99
CA SER A 73 17.35 14.91 -15.39
C SER A 73 16.35 15.52 -16.37
N ARG A 74 16.86 16.07 -17.47
CA ARG A 74 16.09 16.51 -18.64
C ARG A 74 16.14 15.50 -19.78
N ASP A 75 16.89 14.41 -19.61
CA ASP A 75 17.01 13.33 -20.57
C ASP A 75 15.78 12.40 -20.47
N ASN A 76 14.86 12.53 -21.42
CA ASN A 76 13.62 11.76 -21.47
C ASN A 76 13.89 10.26 -21.60
N GLU A 77 14.89 9.85 -22.37
CA GLU A 77 15.23 8.44 -22.58
C GLU A 77 15.75 7.80 -21.29
N LEU A 78 16.66 8.49 -20.59
CA LEU A 78 17.16 8.01 -19.30
C LEU A 78 16.05 7.94 -18.24
N ARG A 79 15.17 8.96 -18.19
CA ARG A 79 14.02 8.98 -17.27
C ARG A 79 13.10 7.77 -17.51
N GLU A 80 12.74 7.52 -18.76
CA GLU A 80 11.91 6.38 -19.16
C GLU A 80 12.55 5.06 -18.75
N LYS A 81 13.82 4.83 -19.13
CA LYS A 81 14.56 3.60 -18.80
C LYS A 81 14.60 3.35 -17.30
N VAL A 82 14.98 4.36 -16.54
CA VAL A 82 15.08 4.26 -15.07
C VAL A 82 13.72 4.03 -14.42
N TRP A 83 12.68 4.68 -14.93
CA TRP A 83 11.32 4.48 -14.43
C TRP A 83 10.85 3.04 -14.66
N TYR A 84 10.94 2.53 -15.88
CA TYR A 84 10.56 1.15 -16.18
C TYR A 84 11.39 0.14 -15.39
N ALA A 85 12.70 0.31 -15.33
CA ALA A 85 13.59 -0.56 -14.57
C ALA A 85 13.22 -0.57 -13.08
N SER A 86 12.78 0.56 -12.52
CA SER A 86 12.30 0.63 -11.13
C SER A 86 11.04 -0.20 -10.89
N LYS A 87 10.19 -0.43 -11.91
CA LYS A 87 8.95 -1.22 -11.79
C LYS A 87 9.18 -2.72 -11.89
N GLU A 88 10.33 -3.15 -12.39
CA GLU A 88 10.69 -4.58 -12.47
C GLU A 88 10.75 -5.26 -11.09
N VAL A 89 10.90 -4.49 -10.01
CA VAL A 89 10.78 -5.02 -8.64
C VAL A 89 9.46 -5.78 -8.44
N GLY A 90 8.39 -5.35 -9.12
CA GLY A 90 7.10 -6.04 -9.09
C GLY A 90 7.21 -7.52 -9.46
N LYS A 91 7.95 -7.83 -10.53
CA LYS A 91 8.19 -9.23 -10.97
C LYS A 91 9.00 -10.03 -9.95
N VAL A 92 9.92 -9.35 -9.25
CA VAL A 92 10.79 -9.99 -8.24
C VAL A 92 9.99 -10.39 -7.01
N VAL A 93 9.05 -9.54 -6.56
CA VAL A 93 8.29 -9.74 -5.32
C VAL A 93 6.94 -10.42 -5.53
N GLU A 94 6.42 -10.52 -6.75
CA GLU A 94 5.06 -10.96 -7.07
C GLU A 94 4.69 -12.28 -6.42
N LYS A 95 5.52 -13.30 -6.59
CA LYS A 95 5.26 -14.64 -6.07
C LYS A 95 5.13 -14.64 -4.55
N ASP A 96 6.09 -14.03 -3.87
CA ASP A 96 6.14 -14.00 -2.41
C ASP A 96 5.03 -13.12 -1.82
N LEU A 97 4.69 -12.03 -2.51
CA LEU A 97 3.54 -11.18 -2.16
C LEU A 97 2.23 -11.96 -2.25
N LEU A 98 1.99 -12.69 -3.35
CA LEU A 98 0.78 -13.50 -3.52
C LEU A 98 0.67 -14.60 -2.46
N GLU A 99 1.78 -15.25 -2.10
CA GLU A 99 1.79 -16.25 -1.02
C GLU A 99 1.52 -15.59 0.34
N LEU A 100 2.09 -14.42 0.62
CA LEU A 100 1.80 -13.67 1.84
C LEU A 100 0.32 -13.27 1.94
N VAL A 101 -0.30 -12.83 0.82
CA VAL A 101 -1.74 -12.50 0.77
C VAL A 101 -2.59 -13.74 1.09
N LYS A 102 -2.27 -14.90 0.51
CA LYS A 102 -2.98 -16.15 0.83
C LYS A 102 -2.88 -16.47 2.31
N LYS A 103 -1.67 -16.41 2.88
CA LYS A 103 -1.43 -16.69 4.30
C LYS A 103 -2.16 -15.71 5.23
N ARG A 104 -2.19 -14.42 4.89
CA ARG A 104 -2.97 -13.43 5.64
C ARG A 104 -4.47 -13.72 5.60
N ASN A 105 -4.99 -14.15 4.45
CA ASN A 105 -6.41 -14.54 4.33
C ASN A 105 -6.72 -15.83 5.09
N GLU A 106 -5.81 -16.83 5.10
CA GLU A 106 -5.94 -18.04 5.93
C GLU A 106 -6.01 -17.67 7.42
N ALA A 107 -5.09 -16.81 7.87
CA ALA A 107 -5.04 -16.34 9.25
C ALA A 107 -6.31 -15.56 9.65
N ALA A 108 -6.83 -14.70 8.78
CA ALA A 108 -8.07 -13.98 9.03
C ALA A 108 -9.27 -14.93 9.19
N ARG A 109 -9.35 -15.99 8.37
CA ARG A 109 -10.40 -17.00 8.50
C ARG A 109 -10.34 -17.78 9.82
N LEU A 110 -9.12 -18.05 10.32
CA LEU A 110 -8.96 -18.66 11.65
C LEU A 110 -9.49 -17.78 12.79
N LEU A 111 -9.49 -16.46 12.57
CA LEU A 111 -10.03 -15.48 13.52
C LEU A 111 -11.52 -15.17 13.31
N GLY A 112 -12.18 -15.86 12.35
CA GLY A 112 -13.60 -15.74 12.07
C GLY A 112 -14.00 -14.65 11.08
N TYR A 113 -13.06 -14.16 10.26
CA TYR A 113 -13.30 -13.18 9.19
C TYR A 113 -13.20 -13.85 7.81
N ASP A 114 -13.89 -13.33 6.80
CA ASP A 114 -13.86 -13.87 5.44
C ASP A 114 -12.48 -13.78 4.79
N ASN A 115 -11.79 -12.66 5.03
CA ASN A 115 -10.45 -12.39 4.52
C ASN A 115 -9.76 -11.31 5.35
N HIS A 116 -8.47 -11.05 5.06
CA HIS A 116 -7.65 -10.08 5.78
C HIS A 116 -8.14 -8.63 5.61
N HIS A 117 -8.73 -8.29 4.47
CA HIS A 117 -9.29 -6.97 4.22
C HIS A 117 -10.51 -6.70 5.11
N GLU A 118 -11.48 -7.63 5.15
CA GLU A 118 -12.65 -7.53 6.03
C GLU A 118 -12.25 -7.47 7.50
N MET A 119 -11.26 -8.29 7.90
CA MET A 119 -10.71 -8.23 9.24
C MET A 119 -10.15 -6.84 9.57
N GLY A 120 -9.46 -6.23 8.60
CA GLY A 120 -8.89 -4.88 8.78
C GLY A 120 -9.95 -3.82 9.06
N PHE A 121 -11.06 -3.82 8.34
CA PHE A 121 -12.19 -2.91 8.59
C PHE A 121 -12.86 -3.20 9.93
N ALA A 122 -13.17 -4.47 10.21
CA ALA A 122 -13.85 -4.86 11.44
C ALA A 122 -13.03 -4.50 12.70
N LEU A 123 -11.70 -4.71 12.70
CA LEU A 123 -10.84 -4.38 13.84
C LEU A 123 -10.63 -2.87 14.04
N GLN A 124 -10.88 -2.07 13.03
CA GLN A 124 -10.86 -0.61 13.10
C GLN A 124 -12.27 -0.02 13.31
N GLU A 125 -13.29 -0.88 13.42
CA GLU A 125 -14.69 -0.48 13.59
C GLU A 125 -15.19 0.44 12.46
N LEU A 126 -14.69 0.21 11.26
CA LEU A 126 -15.08 0.92 10.07
C LEU A 126 -16.08 0.09 9.26
N ASP A 127 -17.16 0.72 8.82
CA ASP A 127 -18.03 0.14 7.80
C ASP A 127 -17.35 0.30 6.42
N ARG A 128 -17.09 -0.83 5.77
CA ARG A 128 -16.41 -0.85 4.48
C ARG A 128 -17.20 -0.09 3.41
N ASP A 129 -18.48 -0.30 3.33
CA ASP A 129 -19.32 0.25 2.26
C ASP A 129 -19.53 1.76 2.46
N GLU A 130 -19.59 2.23 3.70
CA GLU A 130 -19.57 3.67 4.02
C GLU A 130 -18.25 4.32 3.62
N VAL A 131 -17.11 3.69 3.91
CA VAL A 131 -15.78 4.20 3.53
C VAL A 131 -15.63 4.28 2.00
N PHE A 132 -16.05 3.24 1.27
CA PHE A 132 -16.00 3.27 -0.20
C PHE A 132 -16.97 4.31 -0.79
N THR A 133 -18.14 4.48 -0.21
CA THR A 133 -19.09 5.54 -0.59
C THR A 133 -18.49 6.92 -0.38
N LEU A 134 -17.80 7.14 0.76
CA LEU A 134 -17.10 8.39 1.04
C LEU A 134 -16.00 8.67 0.00
N PHE A 135 -15.19 7.66 -0.33
CA PHE A 135 -14.15 7.80 -1.35
C PHE A 135 -14.73 8.13 -2.73
N GLN A 136 -15.84 7.49 -3.10
CA GLN A 136 -16.52 7.80 -4.36
C GLN A 136 -16.99 9.27 -4.39
N GLN A 137 -17.60 9.75 -3.31
CA GLN A 137 -18.02 11.15 -3.19
C GLN A 137 -16.85 12.13 -3.26
N LEU A 138 -15.71 11.79 -2.62
CA LEU A 138 -14.50 12.61 -2.68
C LEU A 138 -13.93 12.68 -4.10
N ILE A 139 -13.93 11.57 -4.83
CA ILE A 139 -13.50 11.53 -6.24
C ILE A 139 -14.41 12.45 -7.07
N GLU A 140 -15.71 12.31 -6.96
CA GLU A 140 -16.68 13.12 -7.71
C GLU A 140 -16.55 14.62 -7.42
N GLN A 141 -16.32 15.00 -6.16
CA GLN A 141 -16.15 16.39 -5.74
C GLN A 141 -14.81 16.98 -6.16
N SER A 142 -13.76 16.18 -6.34
CA SER A 142 -12.41 16.64 -6.65
C SER A 142 -12.03 16.53 -8.14
N ASP A 143 -12.75 15.72 -8.92
CA ASP A 143 -12.34 15.31 -10.27
C ASP A 143 -12.17 16.50 -11.22
N GLU A 144 -13.10 17.46 -11.22
CA GLU A 144 -13.03 18.66 -12.08
C GLU A 144 -11.81 19.52 -11.76
N ALA A 145 -11.60 19.82 -10.48
CA ALA A 145 -10.45 20.61 -10.03
C ALA A 145 -9.13 19.89 -10.31
N TYR A 146 -9.10 18.56 -10.10
CA TYR A 146 -7.93 17.74 -10.41
C TYR A 146 -7.60 17.76 -11.91
N ARG A 147 -8.60 17.61 -12.80
CA ARG A 147 -8.42 17.65 -14.26
C ARG A 147 -7.88 18.97 -14.74
N ALA A 148 -8.41 20.09 -14.21
CA ALA A 148 -7.93 21.43 -14.57
C ALA A 148 -6.46 21.63 -14.15
N MET A 149 -6.12 21.27 -12.91
CA MET A 149 -4.74 21.32 -12.41
C MET A 149 -3.81 20.40 -13.22
N LYS A 150 -4.27 19.20 -13.54
CA LYS A 150 -3.51 18.21 -14.31
C LYS A 150 -3.20 18.73 -15.71
N GLN A 151 -4.17 19.32 -16.39
CA GLN A 151 -3.98 19.90 -17.72
C GLN A 151 -2.90 21.00 -17.69
N GLU A 152 -2.99 21.94 -16.75
CA GLU A 152 -1.99 23.02 -16.61
C GLU A 152 -0.58 22.43 -16.34
N LEU A 153 -0.50 21.41 -15.47
CA LEU A 153 0.76 20.74 -15.18
C LEU A 153 1.33 20.05 -16.40
N ASP A 154 0.51 19.33 -17.17
CA ASP A 154 0.93 18.62 -18.38
C ASP A 154 1.47 19.58 -19.45
N GLU A 155 0.82 20.74 -19.67
CA GLU A 155 1.27 21.77 -20.58
C GLU A 155 2.64 22.37 -20.17
N ARG A 156 2.84 22.59 -18.86
CA ARG A 156 4.12 23.06 -18.32
C ARG A 156 5.22 22.04 -18.50
N LEU A 157 4.94 20.76 -18.19
CA LEU A 157 5.90 19.67 -18.35
C LEU A 157 6.21 19.42 -19.82
N ALA A 158 5.22 19.47 -20.70
CA ALA A 158 5.41 19.35 -22.15
C ALA A 158 6.40 20.40 -22.66
N THR A 159 6.22 21.67 -22.26
CA THR A 159 7.17 22.74 -22.56
C THR A 159 8.56 22.47 -22.01
N GLN A 160 8.64 21.97 -20.78
CA GLN A 160 9.91 21.67 -20.10
C GLN A 160 10.70 20.56 -20.79
N PHE A 161 10.01 19.56 -21.32
CA PHE A 161 10.64 18.38 -21.94
C PHE A 161 10.68 18.43 -23.46
N GLY A 162 10.10 19.45 -24.09
CA GLY A 162 10.08 19.63 -25.55
C GLY A 162 9.20 18.60 -26.26
N ILE A 163 8.09 18.20 -25.65
CA ILE A 163 7.12 17.22 -26.16
C ILE A 163 5.71 17.82 -26.12
N THR A 164 4.70 17.11 -26.62
CA THR A 164 3.29 17.53 -26.50
C THR A 164 2.69 17.06 -25.17
N ALA A 165 1.56 17.66 -24.75
CA ALA A 165 0.86 17.27 -23.53
C ALA A 165 0.37 15.80 -23.60
N GLU A 166 0.00 15.31 -24.78
CA GLU A 166 -0.44 13.93 -25.01
C GLU A 166 0.72 12.91 -24.87
N GLU A 167 1.97 13.37 -25.00
CA GLU A 167 3.18 12.55 -24.84
C GLU A 167 3.67 12.49 -23.40
N ILE A 168 3.06 13.25 -22.48
CA ILE A 168 3.38 13.16 -21.04
C ILE A 168 3.14 11.73 -20.53
N ARG A 169 4.10 11.20 -19.80
CA ARG A 169 4.13 9.85 -19.21
C ARG A 169 4.52 9.94 -17.73
N PRO A 170 4.33 8.87 -16.95
CA PRO A 170 4.62 8.89 -15.52
C PRO A 170 6.05 9.33 -15.14
N TRP A 171 7.01 9.11 -16.00
CA TRP A 171 8.39 9.53 -15.75
C TRP A 171 8.66 11.02 -15.99
N HIS A 172 7.69 11.79 -16.45
CA HIS A 172 7.81 13.23 -16.64
C HIS A 172 7.40 14.05 -15.39
N TYR A 173 6.71 13.40 -14.42
CA TYR A 173 6.29 14.04 -13.16
C TYR A 173 7.35 14.08 -12.08
#